data_07050d30bf27196e5a43e867d563f5e6
#
_entry.id   07050d30bf27196e5a43e867d563f5e6
#
_cell.length_a   1.000
_cell.length_b   1.000
_cell.length_c   1.000
_cell.angle_alpha   90.00
_cell.angle_beta   90.00
_cell.angle_gamma   90.00
#
_symmetry.space_group_name_H-M   'P 1'
#
loop_
_entity.id
_entity.type
_entity.pdbx_description
1 polymer ?
#
loop_
_entity_poly.entity_id
_entity_poly.type
_entity_poly.pdbx_seq_one_letter_code
_entity_poly.pdbx_strand_id
1 'polypeptide(L)'
;SSSDRMISYLPLSHVAERAAVELAMLYVGMKIFFAESLDTFAEDIKRARPTLFFAVPRIWTKFYQKASDAVPPAKLAKLLKIPLLNRVIKKKVLSAMGLQDCRLALSGASALSEEVIVWFKALGLEILEVYGMTENMAWSHTTRQGDQKIGWVGKPNDGVECRIAENGEILVRSPGNMTGYFKQPDKTREDLTEDGWLHTGDVGEIDSEG
;
A
#
# COMPACT_ATOMS: atom_id res chain seq x y z
N SER A 1 5.24 -13.65 8.94
CA SER A 1 5.28 -14.50 10.14
C SER A 1 3.89 -14.99 10.49
N SER A 2 3.78 -16.21 11.05
CA SER A 2 2.49 -16.79 11.52
C SER A 2 1.84 -16.00 12.67
N SER A 3 2.59 -15.13 13.34
CA SER A 3 2.05 -14.21 14.35
C SER A 3 1.44 -12.94 13.77
N ASP A 4 1.64 -12.67 12.48
CA ASP A 4 1.10 -11.49 11.84
C ASP A 4 -0.41 -11.57 11.66
N ARG A 5 -1.02 -10.40 11.62
CA ARG A 5 -2.46 -10.20 11.47
C ARG A 5 -2.71 -9.20 10.35
N MET A 6 -3.68 -9.51 9.52
CA MET A 6 -4.16 -8.63 8.47
C MET A 6 -5.68 -8.60 8.46
N ILE A 7 -6.30 -7.52 8.00
CA ILE A 7 -7.73 -7.41 7.79
C ILE A 7 -8.03 -7.50 6.29
N SER A 8 -8.95 -8.37 5.93
CA SER A 8 -9.50 -8.54 4.59
C SER A 8 -10.79 -7.73 4.49
N TYR A 9 -10.88 -6.83 3.53
CA TYR A 9 -12.05 -5.96 3.37
C TYR A 9 -12.34 -5.55 1.92
N LEU A 10 -11.41 -5.82 0.99
CA LEU A 10 -11.63 -5.59 -0.42
C LEU A 10 -12.35 -6.79 -1.07
N PRO A 11 -13.04 -6.60 -2.19
CA PRO A 11 -13.58 -7.72 -2.95
C PRO A 11 -12.47 -8.66 -3.42
N LEU A 12 -12.73 -9.97 -3.47
CA LEU A 12 -11.79 -10.98 -3.99
C LEU A 12 -11.45 -10.79 -5.48
N SER A 13 -12.21 -9.99 -6.19
CA SER A 13 -11.88 -9.55 -7.55
C SER A 13 -10.78 -8.50 -7.61
N HIS A 14 -10.43 -7.88 -6.49
CA HIS A 14 -9.36 -6.89 -6.41
C HIS A 14 -8.01 -7.60 -6.24
N VAL A 15 -7.06 -7.33 -7.13
CA VAL A 15 -5.74 -8.00 -7.15
C VAL A 15 -4.99 -7.88 -5.84
N ALA A 16 -5.10 -6.75 -5.14
CA ALA A 16 -4.44 -6.58 -3.84
C ALA A 16 -4.96 -7.56 -2.78
N GLU A 17 -6.27 -7.91 -2.81
CA GLU A 17 -6.82 -8.91 -1.91
C GLU A 17 -6.29 -10.30 -2.25
N ARG A 18 -6.18 -10.62 -3.55
CA ARG A 18 -5.60 -11.86 -4.02
C ARG A 18 -4.14 -12.00 -3.61
N ALA A 19 -3.33 -10.98 -3.89
CA ALA A 19 -1.89 -11.02 -3.67
C ALA A 19 -1.52 -10.87 -2.19
N ALA A 20 -2.00 -9.80 -1.54
CA ALA A 20 -1.58 -9.45 -0.19
C ALA A 20 -2.29 -10.24 0.91
N VAL A 21 -3.53 -10.70 0.68
CA VAL A 21 -4.30 -11.46 1.67
C VAL A 21 -4.23 -12.95 1.37
N GLU A 22 -4.83 -13.41 0.26
CA GLU A 22 -4.94 -14.85 -0.01
C GLU A 22 -3.58 -15.53 -0.19
N LEU A 23 -2.75 -15.06 -1.14
CA LEU A 23 -1.47 -15.71 -1.43
C LEU A 23 -0.48 -15.53 -0.28
N ALA A 24 -0.39 -14.34 0.31
CA ALA A 24 0.52 -14.12 1.43
C ALA A 24 0.09 -14.91 2.67
N MET A 25 -1.22 -15.09 2.93
CA MET A 25 -1.71 -15.95 4.01
C MET A 25 -1.25 -17.40 3.81
N LEU A 26 -1.42 -17.94 2.61
CA LEU A 26 -1.02 -19.32 2.31
C LEU A 26 0.50 -19.50 2.44
N TYR A 27 1.28 -18.49 2.04
CA TYR A 27 2.74 -18.57 2.05
C TYR A 27 3.35 -18.42 3.45
N VAL A 28 2.85 -17.47 4.26
CA VAL A 28 3.46 -17.14 5.57
C VAL A 28 2.65 -17.60 6.76
N GLY A 29 1.44 -18.11 6.58
CA GLY A 29 0.57 -18.61 7.65
C GLY A 29 0.04 -17.51 8.58
N MET A 30 -0.09 -16.28 8.12
CA MET A 30 -0.62 -15.18 8.93
C MET A 30 -2.11 -15.33 9.22
N LYS A 31 -2.59 -14.63 10.26
CA LYS A 31 -4.01 -14.61 10.65
C LYS A 31 -4.77 -13.54 9.87
N ILE A 32 -5.85 -13.94 9.22
CA ILE A 32 -6.73 -13.02 8.50
C ILE A 32 -8.01 -12.80 9.30
N PHE A 33 -8.38 -11.53 9.46
CA PHE A 33 -9.64 -11.07 10.03
C PHE A 33 -10.49 -10.51 8.88
N PHE A 34 -11.69 -11.01 8.71
CA PHE A 34 -12.60 -10.52 7.69
C PHE A 34 -13.43 -9.37 8.25
N ALA A 35 -13.48 -8.25 7.56
CA ALA A 35 -14.41 -7.17 7.88
C ALA A 35 -15.84 -7.63 7.54
N GLU A 36 -16.77 -7.35 8.42
CA GLU A 36 -18.17 -7.71 8.22
C GLU A 36 -18.80 -6.85 7.11
N SER A 37 -18.52 -5.54 7.12
CA SER A 37 -19.01 -4.60 6.13
C SER A 37 -18.14 -3.33 6.12
N LEU A 38 -18.38 -2.44 5.15
CA LEU A 38 -17.74 -1.12 5.13
C LEU A 38 -18.24 -0.23 6.29
N ASP A 39 -19.45 -0.44 6.77
CA ASP A 39 -20.02 0.33 7.88
C ASP A 39 -19.40 -0.08 9.23
N THR A 40 -19.09 -1.36 9.41
CA THR A 40 -18.45 -1.89 10.63
C THR A 40 -16.94 -1.83 10.58
N PHE A 41 -16.33 -1.49 9.43
CA PHE A 41 -14.89 -1.54 9.21
C PHE A 41 -14.06 -0.86 10.31
N ALA A 42 -14.53 0.29 10.83
CA ALA A 42 -13.83 1.03 11.87
C ALA A 42 -13.73 0.27 13.20
N GLU A 43 -14.72 -0.59 13.50
CA GLU A 43 -14.69 -1.44 14.69
C GLU A 43 -13.98 -2.76 14.41
N ASP A 44 -14.11 -3.28 13.19
CA ASP A 44 -13.45 -4.52 12.77
C ASP A 44 -11.92 -4.38 12.78
N ILE A 45 -11.39 -3.26 12.28
CA ILE A 45 -9.94 -3.01 12.30
C ILE A 45 -9.39 -2.87 13.74
N LYS A 46 -10.19 -2.29 14.67
CA LYS A 46 -9.80 -2.21 16.07
C LYS A 46 -9.77 -3.58 16.75
N ARG A 47 -10.66 -4.49 16.38
CA ARG A 47 -10.69 -5.90 16.83
C ARG A 47 -9.53 -6.69 16.22
N ALA A 48 -9.29 -6.54 14.93
CA ALA A 48 -8.22 -7.23 14.21
C ALA A 48 -6.82 -6.80 14.67
N ARG A 49 -6.63 -5.53 14.98
CA ARG A 49 -5.33 -4.95 15.36
C ARG A 49 -4.23 -5.40 14.41
N PRO A 50 -4.34 -5.10 13.11
CA PRO A 50 -3.44 -5.65 12.11
C PRO A 50 -2.00 -5.24 12.38
N THR A 51 -1.06 -6.19 12.15
CA THR A 51 0.37 -5.92 12.14
C THR A 51 0.88 -5.55 10.75
N LEU A 52 0.15 -5.99 9.73
CA LEU A 52 0.30 -5.62 8.33
C LEU A 52 -1.02 -5.02 7.86
N PHE A 53 -0.96 -3.82 7.29
CA PHE A 53 -2.17 -3.16 6.83
C PHE A 53 -1.97 -2.55 5.44
N PHE A 54 -2.70 -3.09 4.46
CA PHE A 54 -2.81 -2.50 3.13
C PHE A 54 -4.12 -1.74 3.02
N ALA A 55 -4.06 -0.50 2.56
CA ALA A 55 -5.26 0.28 2.30
C ALA A 55 -5.09 1.21 1.09
N VAL A 56 -6.20 1.44 0.40
CA VAL A 56 -6.27 2.46 -0.65
C VAL A 56 -6.21 3.86 -0.03
N PRO A 57 -5.73 4.89 -0.76
CA PRO A 57 -5.56 6.25 -0.23
C PRO A 57 -6.78 6.83 0.47
N ARG A 58 -7.98 6.51 -0.01
CA ARG A 58 -9.24 6.98 0.60
C ARG A 58 -9.40 6.55 2.06
N ILE A 59 -8.93 5.38 2.45
CA ILE A 59 -9.00 4.90 3.84
C ILE A 59 -8.00 5.68 4.70
N TRP A 60 -6.76 5.85 4.23
CA TRP A 60 -5.74 6.64 4.91
C TRP A 60 -6.19 8.09 5.14
N THR A 61 -6.76 8.71 4.10
CA THR A 61 -7.31 10.08 4.17
C THR A 61 -8.46 10.18 5.17
N LYS A 62 -9.37 9.19 5.22
CA LYS A 62 -10.45 9.16 6.23
C LYS A 62 -9.91 9.06 7.65
N PHE A 63 -8.89 8.25 7.88
CA PHE A 63 -8.25 8.17 9.19
C PHE A 63 -7.60 9.50 9.58
N TYR A 64 -6.86 10.11 8.67
CA TYR A 64 -6.26 11.43 8.86
C TYR A 64 -7.32 12.49 9.19
N GLN A 65 -8.39 12.60 8.40
CA GLN A 65 -9.45 13.57 8.61
C GLN A 65 -10.11 13.38 9.98
N LYS A 66 -10.56 12.16 10.29
CA LYS A 66 -11.21 11.87 11.58
C LYS A 66 -10.32 12.18 12.79
N ALA A 67 -9.03 11.92 12.69
CA ALA A 67 -8.08 12.26 13.74
C ALA A 67 -7.84 13.79 13.82
N SER A 68 -7.80 14.48 12.69
CA SER A 68 -7.61 15.92 12.59
C SER A 68 -8.80 16.71 13.12
N ASP A 69 -10.02 16.21 12.94
CA ASP A 69 -11.24 16.77 13.54
C ASP A 69 -11.20 16.70 15.08
N ALA A 70 -10.69 15.60 15.62
CA ALA A 70 -10.54 15.43 17.06
C ALA A 70 -9.38 16.25 17.64
N VAL A 71 -8.25 16.30 16.94
CA VAL A 71 -7.05 17.04 17.33
C VAL A 71 -6.41 17.67 16.09
N PRO A 72 -6.53 19.00 15.92
CA PRO A 72 -5.92 19.69 14.79
C PRO A 72 -4.44 19.36 14.59
N PRO A 73 -3.94 19.17 13.35
CA PRO A 73 -2.56 18.75 13.08
C PRO A 73 -1.50 19.63 13.73
N ALA A 74 -1.70 20.96 13.74
CA ALA A 74 -0.79 21.88 14.39
C ALA A 74 -0.70 21.70 15.92
N LYS A 75 -1.82 21.33 16.57
CA LYS A 75 -1.84 21.00 17.99
C LYS A 75 -1.17 19.66 18.26
N LEU A 76 -1.45 18.66 17.43
CA LEU A 76 -0.82 17.35 17.51
C LEU A 76 0.70 17.47 17.36
N ALA A 77 1.18 18.23 16.38
CA ALA A 77 2.60 18.45 16.13
C ALA A 77 3.32 19.08 17.34
N LYS A 78 2.68 20.01 18.07
CA LYS A 78 3.20 20.58 19.31
C LYS A 78 3.27 19.53 20.42
N LEU A 79 2.24 18.72 20.58
CA LEU A 79 2.18 17.67 21.60
C LEU A 79 3.22 16.58 21.36
N LEU A 80 3.49 16.23 20.11
CA LEU A 80 4.49 15.23 19.75
C LEU A 80 5.94 15.67 20.03
N LYS A 81 6.18 16.96 20.25
CA LYS A 81 7.50 17.47 20.66
C LYS A 81 7.81 17.28 22.14
N ILE A 82 6.81 16.94 22.98
CA ILE A 82 6.98 16.77 24.43
C ILE A 82 7.54 15.35 24.67
N PRO A 83 8.75 15.23 25.26
CA PRO A 83 9.34 13.93 25.61
C PRO A 83 8.41 13.11 26.50
N LEU A 84 8.43 11.78 26.36
CA LEU A 84 7.57 10.81 27.07
C LEU A 84 6.08 10.90 26.70
N LEU A 85 5.50 12.10 26.61
CA LEU A 85 4.11 12.31 26.22
C LEU A 85 3.87 11.90 24.74
N ASN A 86 4.87 12.10 23.89
CA ASN A 86 4.78 11.72 22.47
C ASN A 86 4.47 10.23 22.28
N ARG A 87 5.08 9.34 23.06
CA ARG A 87 4.83 7.89 22.99
C ARG A 87 3.39 7.55 23.33
N VAL A 88 2.85 8.19 24.39
CA VAL A 88 1.46 7.97 24.82
C VAL A 88 0.48 8.47 23.76
N ILE A 89 0.74 9.66 23.21
CA ILE A 89 -0.12 10.27 22.19
C ILE A 89 -0.10 9.44 20.90
N LYS A 90 1.08 9.07 20.39
CA LYS A 90 1.22 8.21 19.23
C LYS A 90 0.41 6.93 19.38
N LYS A 91 0.62 6.22 20.48
CA LYS A 91 -0.10 4.98 20.78
C LYS A 91 -1.62 5.21 20.86
N LYS A 92 -2.06 6.28 21.53
CA LYS A 92 -3.49 6.60 21.65
C LYS A 92 -4.13 6.91 20.31
N VAL A 93 -3.48 7.70 19.45
CA VAL A 93 -3.98 8.04 18.11
C VAL A 93 -4.04 6.80 17.23
N LEU A 94 -2.98 6.02 17.17
CA LEU A 94 -2.96 4.77 16.39
C LEU A 94 -3.96 3.74 16.92
N SER A 95 -4.14 3.64 18.25
CA SER A 95 -5.14 2.73 18.84
C SER A 95 -6.57 3.12 18.50
N ALA A 96 -6.87 4.41 18.38
CA ALA A 96 -8.19 4.87 17.97
C ALA A 96 -8.56 4.43 16.53
N MET A 97 -7.54 4.12 15.71
CA MET A 97 -7.67 3.60 14.35
C MET A 97 -7.49 2.06 14.28
N GLY A 98 -7.15 1.39 15.39
CA GLY A 98 -6.80 -0.04 15.40
C GLY A 98 -5.39 -0.36 14.89
N LEU A 99 -4.54 0.66 14.69
CA LEU A 99 -3.21 0.52 14.06
C LEU A 99 -2.04 0.52 15.06
N GLN A 100 -2.31 0.36 16.37
CA GLN A 100 -1.28 0.40 17.41
C GLN A 100 -0.20 -0.69 17.31
N ASP A 101 -0.50 -1.78 16.63
CA ASP A 101 0.42 -2.91 16.42
C ASP A 101 0.92 -2.99 14.97
N CYS A 102 0.52 -2.03 14.13
CA CYS A 102 0.89 -2.02 12.72
C CYS A 102 2.38 -1.69 12.57
N ARG A 103 3.12 -2.63 11.99
CA ARG A 103 4.57 -2.51 11.70
C ARG A 103 4.87 -2.33 10.22
N LEU A 104 3.94 -2.71 9.35
CA LEU A 104 4.02 -2.52 7.91
C LEU A 104 2.69 -1.97 7.41
N ALA A 105 2.72 -0.73 6.98
CA ALA A 105 1.59 -0.02 6.39
C ALA A 105 1.85 0.20 4.92
N LEU A 106 0.88 -0.16 4.07
CA LEU A 106 0.99 -0.09 2.62
C LEU A 106 -0.17 0.72 2.05
N SER A 107 0.11 1.53 1.03
CA SER A 107 -0.89 2.24 0.22
C SER A 107 -0.66 1.96 -1.25
N GLY A 108 -1.72 1.72 -2.00
CA GLY A 108 -1.62 1.46 -3.45
C GLY A 108 -2.91 1.79 -4.19
N ALA A 109 -2.95 1.47 -5.46
CA ALA A 109 -4.01 1.77 -6.43
C ALA A 109 -4.10 3.24 -6.88
N SER A 110 -3.55 4.20 -6.15
CA SER A 110 -3.33 5.59 -6.57
C SER A 110 -2.38 6.27 -5.59
N ALA A 111 -1.84 7.43 -5.95
CA ALA A 111 -0.94 8.20 -5.10
C ALA A 111 -1.64 8.67 -3.81
N LEU A 112 -0.94 8.55 -2.69
CA LEU A 112 -1.37 9.11 -1.41
C LEU A 112 -0.81 10.52 -1.26
N SER A 113 -1.60 11.45 -0.70
CA SER A 113 -1.12 12.83 -0.52
C SER A 113 0.05 12.89 0.45
N GLU A 114 1.04 13.75 0.13
CA GLU A 114 2.21 14.00 0.98
C GLU A 114 1.82 14.34 2.43
N GLU A 115 0.80 15.18 2.60
CA GLU A 115 0.33 15.60 3.92
C GLU A 115 -0.05 14.40 4.79
N VAL A 116 -0.75 13.42 4.23
CA VAL A 116 -1.16 12.21 4.94
C VAL A 116 0.06 11.34 5.28
N ILE A 117 0.97 11.15 4.33
CA ILE A 117 2.21 10.38 4.54
C ILE A 117 3.03 10.98 5.69
N VAL A 118 3.30 12.29 5.64
CA VAL A 118 4.06 13.01 6.65
C VAL A 118 3.40 12.93 8.02
N TRP A 119 2.06 13.05 8.06
CA TRP A 119 1.31 12.98 9.31
C TRP A 119 1.42 11.60 9.98
N PHE A 120 1.26 10.51 9.23
CA PHE A 120 1.43 9.15 9.77
C PHE A 120 2.87 8.87 10.16
N LYS A 121 3.85 9.36 9.40
CA LYS A 121 5.27 9.25 9.73
C LYS A 121 5.60 9.95 11.05
N ALA A 122 4.98 11.11 11.33
CA ALA A 122 5.11 11.79 12.62
C ALA A 122 4.56 10.96 13.79
N LEU A 123 3.54 10.13 13.55
CA LEU A 123 3.02 9.15 14.53
C LEU A 123 3.90 7.90 14.68
N GLY A 124 4.92 7.75 13.83
CA GLY A 124 5.81 6.59 13.82
C GLY A 124 5.31 5.42 12.96
N LEU A 125 4.33 5.67 12.11
CA LEU A 125 3.84 4.71 11.11
C LEU A 125 4.22 5.20 9.72
N GLU A 126 5.22 4.57 9.12
CA GLU A 126 5.64 4.84 7.75
C GLU A 126 4.73 4.08 6.78
N ILE A 127 4.02 4.82 5.92
CA ILE A 127 3.16 4.22 4.90
C ILE A 127 3.98 4.08 3.63
N LEU A 128 4.23 2.85 3.21
CA LEU A 128 4.96 2.55 1.99
C LEU A 128 3.99 2.56 0.80
N GLU A 129 4.39 3.18 -0.30
CA GLU A 129 3.61 3.20 -1.52
C GLU A 129 3.93 1.97 -2.38
N VAL A 130 2.89 1.36 -2.92
CA VAL A 130 2.96 0.19 -3.80
C VAL A 130 2.40 0.58 -5.15
N TYR A 131 3.17 0.37 -6.20
CA TYR A 131 2.75 0.53 -7.58
C TYR A 131 2.65 -0.83 -8.27
N GLY A 132 1.60 -1.00 -9.01
CA GLY A 132 1.30 -2.18 -9.80
C GLY A 132 -0.16 -2.20 -10.23
N MET A 133 -0.48 -3.15 -11.08
CA MET A 133 -1.78 -3.32 -11.69
C MET A 133 -2.20 -4.79 -11.65
N THR A 134 -3.44 -5.08 -12.04
CA THR A 134 -3.96 -6.45 -12.06
C THR A 134 -3.11 -7.36 -12.95
N GLU A 135 -2.65 -6.83 -14.05
CA GLU A 135 -1.87 -7.51 -15.09
C GLU A 135 -0.48 -7.98 -14.64
N ASN A 136 0.02 -7.44 -13.49
CA ASN A 136 1.29 -7.86 -12.90
C ASN A 136 1.16 -8.23 -11.41
N MET A 137 -0.02 -8.69 -10.98
CA MET A 137 -0.31 -9.12 -9.61
C MET A 137 -0.08 -8.03 -8.56
N ALA A 138 -0.16 -6.74 -8.92
CA ALA A 138 0.18 -5.58 -8.09
C ALA A 138 1.63 -5.62 -7.54
N TRP A 139 2.53 -6.37 -8.20
CA TRP A 139 3.91 -6.59 -7.77
C TRP A 139 4.88 -5.96 -8.75
N SER A 140 4.93 -4.61 -8.76
CA SER A 140 5.87 -3.88 -9.61
C SER A 140 6.91 -3.13 -8.78
N HIS A 141 6.51 -2.07 -8.08
CA HIS A 141 7.41 -1.25 -7.27
C HIS A 141 6.86 -1.09 -5.87
N THR A 142 7.76 -0.94 -4.89
CA THR A 142 7.39 -0.64 -3.51
C THR A 142 8.46 0.25 -2.88
N THR A 143 8.04 1.34 -2.23
CA THR A 143 8.95 2.12 -1.37
C THR A 143 9.40 1.25 -0.19
N ARG A 144 10.60 1.50 0.34
CA ARG A 144 11.17 0.70 1.43
C ARG A 144 11.18 1.48 2.73
N GLN A 145 11.06 0.79 3.86
CA GLN A 145 11.15 1.43 5.19
C GLN A 145 12.49 2.12 5.36
N GLY A 146 12.43 3.38 5.79
CA GLY A 146 13.62 4.22 5.98
C GLY A 146 14.20 4.82 4.70
N ASP A 147 13.71 4.44 3.52
CA ASP A 147 14.16 4.90 2.19
C ASP A 147 12.98 5.42 1.35
N GLN A 148 11.97 5.96 2.01
CA GLN A 148 10.79 6.49 1.36
C GLN A 148 11.06 7.90 0.81
N LYS A 149 10.97 8.06 -0.50
CA LYS A 149 10.95 9.34 -1.19
C LYS A 149 9.51 9.68 -1.57
N ILE A 150 8.95 10.70 -0.95
CA ILE A 150 7.55 11.09 -1.17
C ILE A 150 7.33 11.53 -2.61
N GLY A 151 6.25 11.05 -3.22
CA GLY A 151 5.94 11.30 -4.64
C GLY A 151 6.58 10.29 -5.60
N TRP A 152 7.30 9.29 -5.07
CA TRP A 152 7.92 8.21 -5.83
C TRP A 152 7.38 6.86 -5.37
N VAL A 153 7.21 5.95 -6.31
CA VAL A 153 6.71 4.59 -6.02
C VAL A 153 7.81 3.61 -5.59
N GLY A 154 9.05 4.09 -5.49
CA GLY A 154 10.20 3.29 -5.08
C GLY A 154 10.83 2.48 -6.21
N LYS A 155 11.67 1.53 -5.82
CA LYS A 155 12.42 0.67 -6.76
C LYS A 155 11.61 -0.55 -7.17
N PRO A 156 11.92 -1.16 -8.32
CA PRO A 156 11.35 -2.44 -8.69
C PRO A 156 11.49 -3.48 -7.59
N ASN A 157 10.46 -4.28 -7.40
CA ASN A 157 10.48 -5.41 -6.50
C ASN A 157 11.38 -6.53 -7.01
N ASP A 158 11.74 -7.47 -6.15
CA ASP A 158 12.58 -8.60 -6.51
C ASP A 158 11.95 -9.39 -7.67
N GLY A 159 12.74 -9.63 -8.73
CA GLY A 159 12.32 -10.33 -9.94
C GLY A 159 11.55 -9.45 -10.94
N VAL A 160 11.45 -8.15 -10.70
CA VAL A 160 10.84 -7.19 -11.63
C VAL A 160 11.93 -6.40 -12.35
N GLU A 161 11.87 -6.39 -13.67
CA GLU A 161 12.63 -5.47 -14.52
C GLU A 161 11.72 -4.31 -14.92
N CYS A 162 12.25 -3.09 -14.90
CA CYS A 162 11.55 -1.88 -15.29
C CYS A 162 12.38 -1.09 -16.29
N ARG A 163 11.72 -0.48 -17.27
CA ARG A 163 12.32 0.52 -18.16
C ARG A 163 11.29 1.56 -18.55
N ILE A 164 11.74 2.71 -18.96
CA ILE A 164 10.92 3.77 -19.53
C ILE A 164 11.08 3.72 -21.05
N ALA A 165 9.97 3.63 -21.77
CA ALA A 165 9.94 3.68 -23.23
C ALA A 165 10.20 5.11 -23.73
N GLU A 166 10.46 5.26 -25.05
CA GLU A 166 10.73 6.58 -25.66
C GLU A 166 9.58 7.59 -25.48
N ASN A 167 8.34 7.10 -25.38
CA ASN A 167 7.15 7.92 -25.12
C ASN A 167 6.94 8.24 -23.65
N GLY A 168 7.84 7.79 -22.75
CA GLY A 168 7.76 7.99 -21.31
C GLY A 168 6.95 6.92 -20.58
N GLU A 169 6.44 5.89 -21.27
CA GLU A 169 5.65 4.83 -20.67
C GLU A 169 6.51 3.89 -19.82
N ILE A 170 5.98 3.50 -18.68
CA ILE A 170 6.57 2.48 -17.82
C ILE A 170 6.33 1.10 -18.42
N LEU A 171 7.40 0.37 -18.68
CA LEU A 171 7.32 -1.03 -19.10
C LEU A 171 7.87 -1.92 -17.98
N VAL A 172 7.17 -3.01 -17.68
CA VAL A 172 7.58 -3.95 -16.63
C VAL A 172 7.63 -5.38 -17.18
N ARG A 173 8.64 -6.14 -16.73
CA ARG A 173 8.77 -7.56 -17.03
C ARG A 173 9.02 -8.33 -15.76
N SER A 174 8.18 -9.33 -15.48
CA SER A 174 8.34 -10.20 -14.31
C SER A 174 7.59 -11.52 -14.49
N PRO A 175 7.92 -12.54 -13.70
CA PRO A 175 7.13 -13.78 -13.64
C PRO A 175 5.68 -13.57 -13.19
N GLY A 176 5.37 -12.42 -12.56
CA GLY A 176 4.02 -12.04 -12.13
C GLY A 176 3.16 -11.42 -13.22
N ASN A 177 3.72 -11.15 -14.43
CA ASN A 177 2.92 -10.62 -15.52
C ASN A 177 1.88 -11.65 -15.98
N MET A 178 0.71 -11.16 -16.37
CA MET A 178 -0.38 -11.97 -16.92
C MET A 178 0.06 -12.79 -18.14
N THR A 179 -0.60 -13.88 -18.40
CA THR A 179 -0.45 -14.63 -19.66
C THR A 179 -1.28 -14.03 -20.80
N GLY A 180 -2.21 -13.16 -20.48
CA GLY A 180 -3.06 -12.44 -21.41
C GLY A 180 -4.48 -12.21 -20.90
N TYR A 181 -5.24 -11.41 -21.65
CA TYR A 181 -6.66 -11.17 -21.39
C TYR A 181 -7.51 -12.31 -21.93
N PHE A 182 -8.44 -12.78 -21.11
CA PHE A 182 -9.30 -13.90 -21.46
C PHE A 182 -10.14 -13.60 -22.71
N LYS A 183 -10.00 -14.44 -23.74
CA LYS A 183 -10.67 -14.31 -25.04
C LYS A 183 -10.41 -13.00 -25.79
N GLN A 184 -9.30 -12.30 -25.49
CA GLN A 184 -8.91 -11.06 -26.14
C GLN A 184 -7.44 -11.11 -26.60
N PRO A 185 -7.12 -11.95 -27.61
CA PRO A 185 -5.73 -12.12 -28.06
C PRO A 185 -5.14 -10.85 -28.68
N ASP A 186 -5.96 -10.02 -29.34
CA ASP A 186 -5.49 -8.78 -29.95
C ASP A 186 -5.08 -7.79 -28.86
N LYS A 187 -5.94 -7.58 -27.85
CA LYS A 187 -5.60 -6.72 -26.71
C LYS A 187 -4.38 -7.23 -25.94
N THR A 188 -4.24 -8.56 -25.84
CA THR A 188 -3.05 -9.14 -25.21
C THR A 188 -1.78 -8.79 -25.97
N ARG A 189 -1.79 -8.83 -27.31
CA ARG A 189 -0.63 -8.46 -28.14
C ARG A 189 -0.31 -6.96 -28.11
N GLU A 190 -1.31 -6.12 -27.85
CA GLU A 190 -1.09 -4.68 -27.67
C GLU A 190 -0.35 -4.39 -26.36
N ASP A 191 -0.73 -5.06 -25.27
CA ASP A 191 -0.23 -4.72 -23.95
C ASP A 191 0.94 -5.61 -23.47
N LEU A 192 1.14 -6.78 -24.07
CA LEU A 192 2.20 -7.72 -23.68
C LEU A 192 3.03 -8.12 -24.90
N THR A 193 4.31 -7.73 -24.91
CA THR A 193 5.24 -8.08 -25.98
C THR A 193 5.62 -9.56 -25.94
N GLU A 194 6.11 -10.11 -27.06
CA GLU A 194 6.55 -11.52 -27.16
C GLU A 194 7.70 -11.84 -26.21
N ASP A 195 8.55 -10.87 -25.88
CA ASP A 195 9.67 -11.00 -24.93
C ASP A 195 9.27 -10.67 -23.49
N GLY A 196 7.96 -10.52 -23.20
CA GLY A 196 7.37 -10.47 -21.86
C GLY A 196 7.31 -9.10 -21.22
N TRP A 197 7.50 -8.01 -21.96
CA TRP A 197 7.27 -6.66 -21.43
C TRP A 197 5.79 -6.32 -21.46
N LEU A 198 5.28 -5.90 -20.31
CA LEU A 198 3.93 -5.37 -20.13
C LEU A 198 3.96 -3.86 -20.31
N HIS A 199 3.14 -3.35 -21.21
CA HIS A 199 2.80 -1.95 -21.35
C HIS A 199 1.82 -1.56 -20.24
N THR A 200 2.24 -0.67 -19.36
CA THR A 200 1.39 -0.31 -18.19
C THR A 200 0.35 0.74 -18.52
N GLY A 201 0.55 1.51 -19.59
CA GLY A 201 -0.23 2.69 -19.90
C GLY A 201 0.05 3.90 -18.98
N ASP A 202 0.93 3.73 -18.01
CA ASP A 202 1.33 4.81 -17.07
C ASP A 202 2.63 5.46 -17.53
N VAL A 203 2.75 6.78 -17.34
CA VAL A 203 3.97 7.54 -17.61
C VAL A 203 4.77 7.72 -16.33
N GLY A 204 6.09 7.57 -16.43
CA GLY A 204 6.98 7.71 -15.28
C GLY A 204 8.40 8.10 -15.66
N GLU A 205 9.22 8.27 -14.65
CA GLU A 205 10.65 8.56 -14.77
C GLU A 205 11.45 7.73 -13.75
N ILE A 206 12.69 7.47 -14.07
CA ILE A 206 13.67 6.84 -13.19
C ILE A 206 14.73 7.88 -12.87
N ASP A 207 14.94 8.13 -11.58
CA ASP A 207 15.99 9.06 -11.15
C ASP A 207 17.36 8.37 -11.04
N SER A 208 18.39 9.13 -10.58
CA SER A 208 19.74 8.61 -10.44
C SER A 208 19.91 7.55 -9.35
N GLU A 209 18.90 7.33 -8.51
CA GLU A 209 18.89 6.33 -7.44
C GLU A 209 18.19 5.03 -7.87
N GLY A 210 17.51 5.05 -9.02
CA GLY A 210 16.83 3.90 -9.65
C GLY A 210 15.38 3.73 -9.24
#